data_e7484b0bf961a6776d1954b102d64a46
#
_entry.id   e7484b0bf961a6776d1954b102d64a46
#
_cell.length_a   1.000
_cell.length_b   1.000
_cell.length_c   1.000
_cell.angle_alpha   90.00
_cell.angle_beta   90.00
_cell.angle_gamma   90.00
#
_symmetry.space_group_name_H-M   'P 1'
#
loop_
_entity.id
_entity.type
_entity.pdbx_description
1 polymer ?
#
loop_
_entity_poly.entity_id
_entity_poly.type
_entity_poly.pdbx_seq_one_letter_code
_entity_poly.pdbx_strand_id
1 'polypeptide(L)'
;SLDYREFIGLKEGGSNVEEYIIKNNLADDFAAYLKEVSGQEYEFAPNTQGDNILFCIMNGVRIPFQWVASTGTRNLELQYYWLKEMDSASFVFIDEFDAFYHHELSYKICKRLFEGNNQVFVTTHDTFLLSNDLLRPDCFFILRNNEIKAICDLTDKELRFAHNLEKLYRGGTFGL
;
A
#
# COMPACT_ATOMS: atom_id res chain seq x y z
N SER A 1 23.23 1.85 -4.00
CA SER A 1 21.78 2.05 -3.81
C SER A 1 21.24 0.77 -3.21
N LEU A 2 20.69 0.85 -2.01
CA LEU A 2 19.97 -0.27 -1.40
C LEU A 2 18.82 -0.65 -2.34
N ASP A 3 18.77 -1.90 -2.75
CA ASP A 3 17.62 -2.39 -3.51
C ASP A 3 16.42 -2.37 -2.54
N TYR A 4 15.31 -1.77 -2.95
CA TYR A 4 14.08 -1.72 -2.16
C TYR A 4 13.64 -3.12 -1.69
N ARG A 5 13.97 -4.16 -2.44
CA ARG A 5 13.72 -5.56 -2.07
C ARG A 5 14.53 -6.04 -0.87
N GLU A 6 15.76 -5.57 -0.68
CA GLU A 6 16.57 -5.88 0.52
C GLU A 6 16.01 -5.18 1.75
N PHE A 7 15.48 -3.96 1.58
CA PHE A 7 14.92 -3.17 2.67
C PHE A 7 13.68 -3.81 3.31
N ILE A 8 12.88 -4.54 2.53
CA ILE A 8 11.66 -5.20 3.02
C ILE A 8 11.87 -6.68 3.41
N GLY A 9 13.12 -7.13 3.54
CA GLY A 9 13.45 -8.47 4.02
C GLY A 9 13.25 -9.60 3.02
N LEU A 10 13.03 -9.28 1.73
CA LEU A 10 13.14 -10.26 0.65
C LEU A 10 14.63 -10.53 0.42
N LYS A 11 15.18 -11.54 1.08
CA LYS A 11 16.56 -11.98 0.88
C LYS A 11 16.77 -12.45 -0.56
N GLU A 12 17.98 -12.29 -1.09
CA GLU A 12 18.43 -13.01 -2.29
C GLU A 12 18.06 -14.50 -2.15
N GLY A 13 17.24 -15.02 -3.07
CA GLY A 13 16.68 -16.37 -3.00
C GLY A 13 15.29 -16.47 -2.38
N GLY A 14 14.68 -15.37 -1.92
CA GLY A 14 13.26 -15.30 -1.60
C GLY A 14 12.43 -15.50 -2.88
N SER A 15 11.29 -16.18 -2.77
CA SER A 15 10.40 -16.43 -3.90
C SER A 15 10.13 -15.13 -4.66
N ASN A 16 10.36 -15.16 -5.96
CA ASN A 16 9.97 -14.08 -6.85
C ASN A 16 8.47 -13.83 -6.65
N VAL A 17 8.07 -12.57 -6.48
CA VAL A 17 6.65 -12.21 -6.28
C VAL A 17 5.78 -12.76 -7.42
N GLU A 18 6.28 -12.70 -8.65
CA GLU A 18 5.60 -13.29 -9.81
C GLU A 18 5.43 -14.80 -9.66
N GLU A 19 6.45 -15.50 -9.16
CA GLU A 19 6.37 -16.95 -8.88
C GLU A 19 5.31 -17.27 -7.82
N TYR A 20 5.19 -16.43 -6.77
CA TYR A 20 4.14 -16.57 -5.78
C TYR A 20 2.74 -16.42 -6.40
N ILE A 21 2.53 -15.39 -7.22
CA ILE A 21 1.27 -15.15 -7.92
C ILE A 21 0.93 -16.34 -8.82
N ILE A 22 1.91 -16.87 -9.55
CA ILE A 22 1.75 -18.04 -10.43
C ILE A 22 1.37 -19.29 -9.64
N LYS A 23 2.15 -19.64 -8.63
CA LYS A 23 1.96 -20.85 -7.81
C LYS A 23 0.60 -20.89 -7.11
N ASN A 24 0.08 -19.72 -6.72
CA ASN A 24 -1.21 -19.59 -6.04
C ASN A 24 -2.37 -19.28 -6.99
N ASN A 25 -2.16 -19.29 -8.32
CA ASN A 25 -3.17 -18.95 -9.33
C ASN A 25 -3.84 -17.58 -9.10
N LEU A 26 -3.06 -16.57 -8.72
CA LEU A 26 -3.54 -15.24 -8.32
C LEU A 26 -3.46 -14.20 -9.45
N ALA A 27 -3.17 -14.57 -10.70
CA ALA A 27 -2.97 -13.62 -11.79
C ALA A 27 -4.21 -12.75 -12.06
N ASP A 28 -5.41 -13.34 -12.07
CA ASP A 28 -6.66 -12.60 -12.28
C ASP A 28 -7.00 -11.70 -11.08
N ASP A 29 -6.77 -12.17 -9.87
CA ASP A 29 -6.95 -11.40 -8.64
C ASP A 29 -5.96 -10.22 -8.59
N PHE A 30 -4.72 -10.42 -9.01
CA PHE A 30 -3.72 -9.37 -9.14
C PHE A 30 -4.10 -8.35 -10.23
N ALA A 31 -4.62 -8.78 -11.38
CA ALA A 31 -5.14 -7.89 -12.42
C ALA A 31 -6.29 -7.02 -11.88
N ALA A 32 -7.23 -7.62 -11.14
CA ALA A 32 -8.32 -6.90 -10.50
C ALA A 32 -7.81 -5.88 -9.48
N TYR A 33 -6.83 -6.23 -8.67
CA TYR A 33 -6.17 -5.32 -7.72
C TYR A 33 -5.54 -4.12 -8.44
N LEU A 34 -4.74 -4.35 -9.49
CA LEU A 34 -4.11 -3.26 -10.26
C LEU A 34 -5.16 -2.31 -10.86
N LYS A 35 -6.25 -2.86 -11.41
CA LYS A 35 -7.36 -2.07 -11.94
C LYS A 35 -8.03 -1.23 -10.86
N GLU A 36 -8.30 -1.80 -9.70
CA GLU A 36 -8.97 -1.12 -8.58
C GLU A 36 -8.11 0.05 -8.05
N VAL A 37 -6.83 -0.20 -7.76
CA VAL A 37 -5.99 0.79 -7.08
C VAL A 37 -5.41 1.84 -8.02
N SER A 38 -5.01 1.45 -9.24
CA SER A 38 -4.32 2.34 -10.19
C SER A 38 -5.09 2.63 -11.47
N GLY A 39 -6.21 1.95 -11.72
CA GLY A 39 -6.95 2.04 -12.96
C GLY A 39 -6.25 1.35 -14.15
N GLN A 40 -5.12 0.69 -13.95
CA GLN A 40 -4.38 -0.02 -15.00
C GLN A 40 -5.00 -1.39 -15.26
N GLU A 41 -5.25 -1.68 -16.51
CA GLU A 41 -5.80 -2.96 -16.93
C GLU A 41 -4.71 -3.84 -17.55
N TYR A 42 -4.55 -5.03 -17.02
CA TYR A 42 -3.66 -6.05 -17.55
C TYR A 42 -4.44 -7.34 -17.81
N GLU A 43 -4.21 -7.93 -18.99
CA GLU A 43 -4.63 -9.29 -19.30
C GLU A 43 -3.41 -10.19 -19.13
N PHE A 44 -3.41 -11.04 -18.08
CA PHE A 44 -2.33 -12.00 -17.89
C PHE A 44 -2.55 -13.25 -18.71
N ALA A 45 -1.48 -13.72 -19.35
CA ALA A 45 -1.51 -14.96 -20.09
C ALA A 45 -1.65 -16.17 -19.14
N PRO A 46 -2.34 -17.24 -19.56
CA PRO A 46 -2.34 -18.49 -18.83
C PRO A 46 -0.90 -18.98 -18.60
N ASN A 47 -0.62 -19.45 -17.37
CA ASN A 47 0.68 -20.00 -17.01
C ASN A 47 0.92 -21.30 -17.75
N THR A 48 2.13 -21.48 -18.27
CA THR A 48 2.59 -22.75 -18.84
C THR A 48 3.54 -23.44 -17.88
N GLN A 49 3.70 -24.76 -18.02
CA GLN A 49 4.57 -25.54 -17.17
C GLN A 49 6.02 -25.00 -17.24
N GLY A 50 6.56 -24.58 -16.10
CA GLY A 50 7.90 -24.01 -15.97
C GLY A 50 7.97 -22.49 -16.00
N ASP A 51 6.84 -21.79 -16.14
CA ASP A 51 6.83 -20.32 -15.97
C ASP A 51 7.10 -19.95 -14.51
N ASN A 52 8.05 -19.05 -14.31
CA ASN A 52 8.38 -18.43 -13.02
C ASN A 52 8.26 -16.91 -13.05
N ILE A 53 7.80 -16.36 -14.18
CA ILE A 53 7.51 -14.93 -14.39
C ILE A 53 6.12 -14.79 -15.02
N LEU A 54 5.45 -13.67 -14.71
CA LEU A 54 4.18 -13.32 -15.30
C LEU A 54 4.34 -12.82 -16.75
N PHE A 55 3.38 -13.17 -17.57
CA PHE A 55 3.27 -12.65 -18.94
C PHE A 55 1.94 -11.95 -19.15
N CYS A 56 1.96 -10.80 -19.80
CA CYS A 56 0.77 -10.09 -20.26
C CYS A 56 0.50 -10.40 -21.74
N ILE A 57 -0.76 -10.30 -22.14
CA ILE A 57 -1.17 -10.27 -23.53
C ILE A 57 -1.30 -8.81 -23.96
N MET A 58 -0.50 -8.39 -24.93
CA MET A 58 -0.59 -7.08 -25.55
C MET A 58 -0.67 -7.24 -27.06
N ASN A 59 -1.77 -6.78 -27.65
CA ASN A 59 -2.04 -6.94 -29.10
C ASN A 59 -1.90 -8.41 -29.59
N GLY A 60 -2.33 -9.37 -28.74
CA GLY A 60 -2.22 -10.79 -29.04
C GLY A 60 -0.82 -11.40 -28.87
N VAL A 61 0.15 -10.62 -28.39
CA VAL A 61 1.53 -11.07 -28.13
C VAL A 61 1.74 -11.28 -26.64
N ARG A 62 2.36 -12.39 -26.29
CA ARG A 62 2.76 -12.72 -24.90
C ARG A 62 4.08 -12.02 -24.55
N ILE A 63 4.06 -11.07 -23.62
CA ILE A 63 5.20 -10.24 -23.23
C ILE A 63 5.44 -10.38 -21.71
N PRO A 64 6.67 -10.53 -21.23
CA PRO A 64 6.97 -10.52 -19.79
C PRO A 64 6.41 -9.26 -19.09
N PHE A 65 5.66 -9.44 -17.99
CA PHE A 65 5.05 -8.34 -17.26
C PHE A 65 6.07 -7.30 -16.81
N GLN A 66 7.22 -7.74 -16.34
CA GLN A 66 8.31 -6.85 -15.91
C GLN A 66 8.84 -5.89 -17.00
N TRP A 67 8.58 -6.18 -18.28
CA TRP A 67 9.01 -5.31 -19.38
C TRP A 67 7.98 -4.21 -19.70
N VAL A 68 6.74 -4.40 -19.33
CA VAL A 68 5.64 -3.45 -19.57
C VAL A 68 5.23 -2.69 -18.32
N ALA A 69 5.48 -3.25 -17.15
CA ALA A 69 5.17 -2.65 -15.87
C ALA A 69 6.08 -1.46 -15.56
N SER A 70 5.50 -0.33 -15.20
CA SER A 70 6.24 0.82 -14.66
C SER A 70 6.84 0.49 -13.29
N THR A 71 7.77 1.31 -12.80
CA THR A 71 8.30 1.17 -11.42
C THR A 71 7.16 1.24 -10.39
N GLY A 72 6.20 2.15 -10.56
CA GLY A 72 5.02 2.24 -9.69
C GLY A 72 4.19 0.96 -9.71
N THR A 73 3.96 0.37 -10.89
CA THR A 73 3.23 -0.90 -11.04
C THR A 73 3.97 -2.07 -10.36
N ARG A 74 5.29 -2.10 -10.45
CA ARG A 74 6.11 -3.12 -9.77
C ARG A 74 6.09 -2.95 -8.24
N ASN A 75 5.99 -1.73 -7.74
CA ASN A 75 5.77 -1.48 -6.32
C ASN A 75 4.39 -1.96 -5.87
N LEU A 76 3.36 -1.81 -6.72
CA LEU A 76 2.03 -2.37 -6.45
C LEU A 76 2.02 -3.90 -6.46
N GLU A 77 2.81 -4.54 -7.33
CA GLU A 77 2.99 -5.99 -7.33
C GLU A 77 3.56 -6.48 -5.98
N LEU A 78 4.60 -5.81 -5.49
CA LEU A 78 5.19 -6.13 -4.21
C LEU A 78 4.20 -5.91 -3.06
N GLN A 79 3.45 -4.81 -3.10
CA GLN A 79 2.44 -4.53 -2.09
C GLN A 79 1.30 -5.54 -2.12
N TYR A 80 0.88 -5.97 -3.31
CA TYR A 80 -0.09 -7.05 -3.44
C TYR A 80 0.37 -8.33 -2.74
N TYR A 81 1.63 -8.72 -2.95
CA TYR A 81 2.22 -9.84 -2.24
C TYR A 81 2.13 -9.68 -0.72
N TRP A 82 2.50 -8.51 -0.18
CA TRP A 82 2.41 -8.24 1.25
C TRP A 82 0.99 -8.25 1.76
N LEU A 83 0.02 -7.71 1.01
CA LEU A 83 -1.40 -7.78 1.39
C LEU A 83 -1.87 -9.23 1.58
N LYS A 84 -1.41 -10.15 0.73
CA LYS A 84 -1.75 -11.59 0.85
C LYS A 84 -1.02 -12.26 2.03
N GLU A 85 0.24 -11.93 2.27
CA GLU A 85 1.02 -12.50 3.37
C GLU A 85 0.60 -11.95 4.74
N MET A 86 0.10 -10.71 4.80
CA MET A 86 -0.37 -10.08 6.04
C MET A 86 -1.56 -10.80 6.67
N ASP A 87 -2.36 -11.55 5.93
CA ASP A 87 -3.53 -12.27 6.46
C ASP A 87 -3.16 -13.23 7.62
N SER A 88 -1.91 -13.67 7.68
CA SER A 88 -1.37 -14.51 8.75
C SER A 88 -0.82 -13.75 9.96
N ALA A 89 -0.63 -12.42 9.83
CA ALA A 89 -0.03 -11.59 10.87
C ALA A 89 -1.12 -10.96 11.77
N SER A 90 -0.89 -10.89 13.07
CA SER A 90 -1.77 -10.15 13.98
C SER A 90 -1.43 -8.66 14.09
N PHE A 91 -0.20 -8.30 13.75
CA PHE A 91 0.32 -6.92 13.80
C PHE A 91 1.20 -6.64 12.59
N VAL A 92 1.01 -5.48 11.96
CA VAL A 92 1.78 -5.01 10.80
C VAL A 92 2.22 -3.57 11.02
N PHE A 93 3.48 -3.29 10.79
CA PHE A 93 4.03 -1.93 10.79
C PHE A 93 4.70 -1.66 9.44
N ILE A 94 4.31 -0.56 8.77
CA ILE A 94 4.87 -0.14 7.49
C ILE A 94 5.37 1.29 7.63
N ASP A 95 6.68 1.47 7.51
CA ASP A 95 7.31 2.78 7.58
C ASP A 95 7.33 3.45 6.21
N GLU A 96 6.99 4.75 6.15
CA GLU A 96 6.93 5.54 4.91
C GLU A 96 6.21 4.81 3.75
N PHE A 97 5.04 4.22 4.04
CA PHE A 97 4.36 3.30 3.11
C PHE A 97 4.03 3.93 1.76
N ASP A 98 3.90 5.25 1.73
CA ASP A 98 3.50 6.05 0.57
C ASP A 98 4.67 6.64 -0.22
N ALA A 99 5.92 6.31 0.11
CA ALA A 99 7.13 6.89 -0.51
C ALA A 99 7.17 6.84 -2.05
N PHE A 100 6.41 5.92 -2.67
CA PHE A 100 6.37 5.71 -4.12
C PHE A 100 5.01 5.97 -4.75
N TYR A 101 4.04 6.52 -3.99
CA TYR A 101 2.67 6.68 -4.44
C TYR A 101 2.25 8.15 -4.42
N HIS A 102 1.38 8.53 -5.36
CA HIS A 102 0.70 9.81 -5.28
C HIS A 102 -0.48 9.73 -4.30
N HIS A 103 -0.96 10.87 -3.82
CA HIS A 103 -1.98 10.97 -2.76
C HIS A 103 -3.21 10.07 -2.92
N GLU A 104 -3.81 10.04 -4.11
CA GLU A 104 -5.02 9.23 -4.35
C GLU A 104 -4.73 7.74 -4.26
N LEU A 105 -3.57 7.32 -4.75
CA LEU A 105 -3.14 5.93 -4.67
C LEU A 105 -2.83 5.53 -3.23
N SER A 106 -2.08 6.38 -2.50
CA SER A 106 -1.80 6.20 -1.07
C SER A 106 -3.09 6.05 -0.27
N TYR A 107 -4.10 6.88 -0.57
CA TYR A 107 -5.41 6.78 0.09
C TYR A 107 -6.08 5.42 -0.14
N LYS A 108 -6.17 4.95 -1.39
CA LYS A 108 -6.80 3.67 -1.74
C LYS A 108 -6.10 2.50 -1.06
N ILE A 109 -4.76 2.52 -1.08
CA ILE A 109 -3.93 1.49 -0.46
C ILE A 109 -4.14 1.49 1.05
N CYS A 110 -4.07 2.67 1.69
CA CYS A 110 -4.25 2.83 3.12
C CYS A 110 -5.63 2.34 3.57
N LYS A 111 -6.68 2.68 2.82
CA LYS A 111 -8.03 2.19 3.07
C LYS A 111 -8.09 0.67 3.05
N ARG A 112 -7.49 0.04 2.04
CA ARG A 112 -7.46 -1.42 1.92
C ARG A 112 -6.68 -2.09 3.05
N LEU A 113 -5.57 -1.49 3.50
CA LEU A 113 -4.79 -1.96 4.65
C LEU A 113 -5.62 -1.97 5.93
N PHE A 114 -6.45 -0.96 6.15
CA PHE A 114 -7.27 -0.82 7.36
C PHE A 114 -8.60 -1.59 7.31
N GLU A 115 -9.04 -2.09 6.16
CA GLU A 115 -10.20 -2.97 6.02
C GLU A 115 -9.90 -4.42 6.41
N GLY A 116 -8.64 -4.79 6.61
CA GLY A 116 -8.21 -6.11 7.05
C GLY A 116 -8.51 -6.41 8.51
N ASN A 117 -8.25 -7.64 8.94
CA ASN A 117 -8.43 -8.09 10.32
C ASN A 117 -7.20 -7.87 11.21
N ASN A 118 -6.13 -7.31 10.65
CA ASN A 118 -4.86 -7.11 11.31
C ASN A 118 -4.84 -5.77 12.04
N GLN A 119 -4.04 -5.67 13.09
CA GLN A 119 -3.66 -4.38 13.63
C GLN A 119 -2.55 -3.79 12.76
N VAL A 120 -2.87 -2.74 12.01
CA VAL A 120 -1.94 -2.10 11.07
C VAL A 120 -1.56 -0.71 11.56
N PHE A 121 -0.26 -0.41 11.54
CA PHE A 121 0.28 0.93 11.71
C PHE A 121 1.08 1.31 10.48
N VAL A 122 0.88 2.51 9.99
CA VAL A 122 1.67 3.07 8.89
C VAL A 122 2.24 4.42 9.31
N THR A 123 3.45 4.74 8.85
CA THR A 123 3.97 6.11 8.91
C THR A 123 3.90 6.74 7.53
N THR A 124 3.70 8.05 7.49
CA THR A 124 3.58 8.83 6.26
C THR A 124 3.92 10.29 6.50
N HIS A 125 4.40 10.97 5.47
CA HIS A 125 4.50 12.43 5.42
C HIS A 125 3.32 13.08 4.67
N ASP A 126 2.40 12.27 4.14
CA ASP A 126 1.25 12.74 3.38
C ASP A 126 0.08 13.13 4.28
N THR A 127 -0.08 14.43 4.50
CA THR A 127 -1.19 14.96 5.32
C THR A 127 -2.57 14.76 4.70
N PHE A 128 -2.67 14.46 3.41
CA PHE A 128 -3.94 14.12 2.73
C PHE A 128 -4.61 12.89 3.35
N LEU A 129 -3.83 12.01 3.97
CA LEU A 129 -4.33 10.82 4.66
C LEU A 129 -4.98 11.13 6.03
N LEU A 130 -4.88 12.36 6.54
CA LEU A 130 -5.63 12.80 7.72
C LEU A 130 -7.11 13.01 7.34
N SER A 131 -7.81 11.92 7.17
CA SER A 131 -9.21 11.90 6.73
C SER A 131 -10.06 11.01 7.62
N ASN A 132 -11.21 11.56 8.06
CA ASN A 132 -12.21 10.80 8.81
C ASN A 132 -12.86 9.66 7.99
N ASP A 133 -12.71 9.69 6.65
CA ASP A 133 -13.17 8.60 5.79
C ASP A 133 -12.23 7.39 5.83
N LEU A 134 -10.99 7.57 6.28
CA LEU A 134 -10.03 6.48 6.50
C LEU A 134 -10.13 5.90 7.89
N LEU A 135 -9.98 6.75 8.91
CA LEU A 135 -9.93 6.35 10.31
C LEU A 135 -10.59 7.41 11.19
N ARG A 136 -10.98 7.00 12.40
CA ARG A 136 -11.44 7.92 13.43
C ARG A 136 -10.28 8.80 13.92
N PRO A 137 -10.57 10.01 14.44
CA PRO A 137 -9.53 10.94 14.92
C PRO A 137 -8.58 10.35 15.96
N ASP A 138 -9.06 9.46 16.82
CA ASP A 138 -8.28 8.80 17.87
C ASP A 138 -7.29 7.73 17.35
N CYS A 139 -7.36 7.41 16.04
CA CYS A 139 -6.43 6.53 15.36
C CYS A 139 -5.31 7.26 14.61
N PHE A 140 -5.29 8.60 14.63
CA PHE A 140 -4.22 9.39 14.04
C PHE A 140 -3.26 9.90 15.12
N PHE A 141 -1.97 9.76 14.84
CA PHE A 141 -0.90 10.14 15.75
C PHE A 141 0.07 11.08 15.06
N ILE A 142 0.65 12.00 15.82
CA ILE A 142 1.73 12.85 15.37
C ILE A 142 3.01 12.43 16.07
N LEU A 143 4.02 12.06 15.27
CA LEU A 143 5.38 11.81 15.74
C LEU A 143 6.20 13.09 15.61
N ARG A 144 6.62 13.66 16.73
CA ARG A 144 7.44 14.88 16.78
C ARG A 144 8.33 14.87 18.02
N ASN A 145 9.59 15.31 17.87
CA ASN A 145 10.55 15.43 18.99
C ASN A 145 10.66 14.13 19.83
N ASN A 146 10.65 12.97 19.17
CA ASN A 146 10.67 11.64 19.79
C ASN A 146 9.44 11.32 20.69
N GLU A 147 8.34 12.06 20.51
CA GLU A 147 7.06 11.80 21.16
C GLU A 147 6.01 11.42 20.14
N ILE A 148 5.13 10.49 20.50
CA ILE A 148 3.96 10.10 19.73
C ILE A 148 2.72 10.53 20.53
N LYS A 149 1.86 11.36 19.91
CA LYS A 149 0.60 11.82 20.53
C LYS A 149 -0.56 11.64 19.57
N ALA A 150 -1.68 11.17 20.09
CA ALA A 150 -2.92 11.16 19.30
C ALA A 150 -3.37 12.59 19.02
N ILE A 151 -3.93 12.84 17.82
CA ILE A 151 -4.38 14.21 17.48
C ILE A 151 -5.50 14.70 18.39
N CYS A 152 -6.30 13.80 18.94
CA CYS A 152 -7.35 14.13 19.93
C CYS A 152 -6.78 14.67 21.25
N ASP A 153 -5.53 14.33 21.60
CA ASP A 153 -4.85 14.81 22.81
C ASP A 153 -4.11 16.14 22.60
N LEU A 154 -4.04 16.60 21.34
CA LEU A 154 -3.33 17.83 20.95
C LEU A 154 -4.27 19.05 20.79
N THR A 155 -5.55 18.89 21.08
CA THR A 155 -6.54 19.97 20.97
C THR A 155 -7.65 19.81 21.97
N ASP A 156 -8.14 20.90 22.55
CA ASP A 156 -9.33 20.92 23.38
C ASP A 156 -10.63 20.87 22.57
N LYS A 157 -10.54 20.93 21.23
CA LYS A 157 -11.70 20.82 20.36
C LYS A 157 -12.16 19.38 20.27
N GLU A 158 -13.45 19.15 20.46
CA GLU A 158 -14.06 17.87 20.10
C GLU A 158 -13.91 17.63 18.58
N LEU A 159 -13.12 16.63 18.20
CA LEU A 159 -12.94 16.26 16.80
C LEU A 159 -14.11 15.39 16.36
N ARG A 160 -14.93 15.92 15.44
CA ARG A 160 -16.11 15.23 14.89
C ARG A 160 -15.83 14.74 13.47
N PHE A 161 -16.59 13.75 13.03
CA PHE A 161 -16.48 13.20 11.67
C PHE A 161 -16.58 14.26 10.56
N ALA A 162 -17.39 15.33 10.77
CA ALA A 162 -17.52 16.41 9.80
C ALA A 162 -16.31 17.36 9.71
N HIS A 163 -15.32 17.23 10.60
CA HIS A 163 -14.14 18.08 10.56
C HIS A 163 -13.15 17.59 9.50
N ASN A 164 -12.60 18.52 8.72
CA ASN A 164 -11.48 18.23 7.85
C ASN A 164 -10.19 18.25 8.67
N LEU A 165 -9.67 17.07 9.01
CA LEU A 165 -8.50 16.89 9.87
C LEU A 165 -7.24 17.46 9.24
N GLU A 166 -7.05 17.31 7.91
CA GLU A 166 -5.92 17.88 7.18
C GLU A 166 -5.91 19.41 7.29
N LYS A 167 -7.07 20.05 7.12
CA LYS A 167 -7.20 21.51 7.25
C LYS A 167 -6.88 21.98 8.68
N LEU A 168 -7.32 21.23 9.69
CA LEU A 168 -6.99 21.52 11.09
C LEU A 168 -5.48 21.39 11.35
N TYR A 169 -4.87 20.35 10.81
CA TYR A 169 -3.41 20.13 10.89
C TYR A 169 -2.65 21.29 10.28
N ARG A 170 -2.95 21.65 9.02
CA ARG A 170 -2.31 22.76 8.29
C ARG A 170 -2.59 24.13 8.92
N GLY A 171 -3.72 24.27 9.61
CA GLY A 171 -4.09 25.48 10.36
C GLY A 171 -3.45 25.58 11.75
N GLY A 172 -2.56 24.66 12.14
CA GLY A 172 -1.83 24.69 13.41
C GLY A 172 -2.68 24.31 14.63
N THR A 173 -3.86 23.69 14.44
CA THR A 173 -4.76 23.32 15.55
C THR A 173 -4.10 22.34 16.54
N PHE A 174 -3.15 21.53 16.06
CA PHE A 174 -2.46 20.52 16.86
C PHE A 174 -1.10 21.01 17.41
N GLY A 175 -0.86 22.33 17.42
CA GLY A 175 0.34 22.92 18.02
C GLY A 175 1.62 22.71 17.19
N LEU A 176 1.48 22.65 15.87
CA LEU A 176 2.59 22.41 14.92
C LEU A 176 3.05 23.71 14.28
#